data_0f2dcd79ac97fc0f21e7d8f5c21a1a6d
#
_entry.id   0f2dcd79ac97fc0f21e7d8f5c21a1a6d
#
_cell.length_a   1.000
_cell.length_b   1.000
_cell.length_c   1.000
_cell.angle_alpha   90.00
_cell.angle_beta   90.00
_cell.angle_gamma   90.00
#
_symmetry.space_group_name_H-M   'P 1'
#
loop_
_entity.id
_entity.type
_entity.pdbx_description
1 polymer ?
#
loop_
_entity_poly.entity_id
_entity_poly.type
_entity_poly.pdbx_seq_one_letter_code
_entity_poly.pdbx_strand_id
1 'polypeptide(L)'
;SWGDVHSNAKIGASWRANGNVGEGEYYAAPPLAPDGYRPRPYTDIPYMHNLAAYLEETLTVPLGTTSLQLMAGVRAEKTFIKNTQYENTSSLSPRLNLKFRINDHVTVRGGWGITEKLPSFNVLYPLPEYRDTRVFSNTYSPNRSVYVYHTQPYQILYNDNLRWQRNRNAEVGVDLRIGGTSVSLVGYFNRTKYPYELSASYEPFSYKVMGLPSKMPDGSSFQMPSNPLFRVDSQTGEIFVRDKDDPSAGWIAMETTSTKRTFVRNTYQDNGSPVDRMGLEFVVDFPQINPIRTQLRLDGAYGYTKYVNKGEASYYPSTTTGGEFFPYVGIYADNGGSSVVTYNGRKTHALDANLTATTHVPAIRMIVTLRLEASLVKRSQNLSEYDGREYAFNVDEDRNPTGGSIYDGNSYTAIWPVAYLDLDGNRHPFTDAQKNDPAFSSLLLRSGNAYSFNGDGYDPYFSANLSITKEIGDHVSISFYANNFTNSRPFVASYASGVKVVFTPDFYYGLTVRLKF
;
A
#
# COMPACT_ATOMS: atom_id res chain seq x y z
N SER A 1 -27.59 -28.03 -29.15
CA SER A 1 -27.14 -29.21 -28.39
C SER A 1 -26.80 -30.33 -29.37
N TRP A 2 -25.72 -31.03 -29.13
CA TRP A 2 -25.31 -32.22 -29.87
C TRP A 2 -25.61 -33.41 -28.94
N GLY A 3 -26.74 -34.09 -29.19
CA GLY A 3 -27.25 -35.06 -28.25
C GLY A 3 -27.54 -34.47 -26.90
N ASP A 4 -27.04 -35.07 -25.83
CA ASP A 4 -27.22 -34.61 -24.44
C ASP A 4 -26.22 -33.50 -24.02
N VAL A 5 -25.35 -33.02 -24.94
CA VAL A 5 -24.39 -31.94 -24.63
C VAL A 5 -25.09 -30.60 -24.69
N HIS A 6 -24.99 -29.85 -23.61
CA HIS A 6 -25.50 -28.48 -23.52
C HIS A 6 -24.36 -27.48 -23.67
N SER A 7 -24.50 -26.57 -24.64
CA SER A 7 -23.60 -25.47 -24.91
C SER A 7 -24.30 -24.16 -24.57
N ASN A 8 -23.61 -23.28 -23.84
CA ASN A 8 -24.10 -21.94 -23.48
C ASN A 8 -23.00 -20.93 -23.73
N ALA A 9 -23.12 -20.23 -24.86
CA ALA A 9 -22.22 -19.12 -25.21
C ALA A 9 -22.75 -17.80 -24.68
N LYS A 10 -21.86 -17.02 -24.10
CA LYS A 10 -22.12 -15.64 -23.68
C LYS A 10 -21.13 -14.71 -24.38
N ILE A 11 -21.65 -13.70 -25.02
CA ILE A 11 -20.87 -12.61 -25.61
C ILE A 11 -21.37 -11.30 -25.05
N GLY A 12 -20.47 -10.40 -24.78
CA GLY A 12 -20.85 -9.07 -24.29
C GLY A 12 -19.78 -8.05 -24.55
N ALA A 13 -20.21 -6.80 -24.56
CA ALA A 13 -19.36 -5.62 -24.63
C ALA A 13 -19.78 -4.63 -23.57
N SER A 14 -18.84 -3.84 -23.08
CA SER A 14 -19.12 -2.77 -22.14
C SER A 14 -18.23 -1.56 -22.44
N TRP A 15 -18.81 -0.40 -22.21
CA TRP A 15 -18.08 0.87 -22.18
C TRP A 15 -18.26 1.53 -20.82
N ARG A 16 -17.17 2.01 -20.24
CA ARG A 16 -17.17 2.76 -18.99
C ARG A 16 -16.36 4.04 -19.19
N ALA A 17 -16.92 5.14 -18.74
CA ALA A 17 -16.23 6.41 -18.64
C ALA A 17 -16.07 6.77 -17.15
N ASN A 18 -14.85 7.06 -16.73
CA ASN A 18 -14.53 7.52 -15.38
C ASN A 18 -13.94 8.92 -15.47
N GLY A 19 -14.43 9.83 -14.67
CA GLY A 19 -13.94 11.19 -14.57
C GLY A 19 -14.33 11.79 -13.23
N ASN A 20 -13.80 12.96 -12.94
CA ASN A 20 -14.15 13.73 -11.77
C ASN A 20 -14.55 15.13 -12.22
N VAL A 21 -15.69 15.60 -11.75
CA VAL A 21 -16.24 16.93 -12.07
C VAL A 21 -16.18 17.89 -10.86
N GLY A 22 -15.53 17.47 -9.77
CA GLY A 22 -15.38 18.28 -8.57
C GLY A 22 -14.43 19.46 -8.76
N GLU A 23 -14.57 20.44 -7.87
CA GLU A 23 -13.71 21.63 -7.84
C GLU A 23 -12.26 21.32 -7.46
N GLY A 24 -11.99 20.10 -7.00
CA GLY A 24 -10.68 19.67 -6.55
C GLY A 24 -10.49 19.87 -5.05
N GLU A 25 -9.24 19.72 -4.62
CA GLU A 25 -8.83 19.94 -3.24
C GLU A 25 -8.37 21.39 -3.07
N TYR A 26 -8.92 22.08 -2.06
CA TYR A 26 -8.52 23.44 -1.72
C TYR A 26 -8.62 23.67 -0.21
N TYR A 27 -7.85 24.62 0.29
CA TYR A 27 -7.90 25.07 1.68
C TYR A 27 -8.67 26.38 1.76
N ALA A 28 -9.74 26.40 2.52
CA ALA A 28 -10.56 27.61 2.72
C ALA A 28 -9.76 28.75 3.41
N ALA A 29 -8.75 28.40 4.21
CA ALA A 29 -7.84 29.33 4.81
C ALA A 29 -6.41 29.06 4.30
N PRO A 30 -5.85 29.85 3.38
CA PRO A 30 -4.52 29.65 2.81
C PRO A 30 -3.39 29.40 3.82
N PRO A 31 -3.38 30.04 5.02
CA PRO A 31 -2.35 29.75 6.02
C PRO A 31 -2.38 28.32 6.59
N LEU A 32 -3.47 27.57 6.38
CA LEU A 32 -3.59 26.17 6.80
C LEU A 32 -3.10 25.19 5.74
N ALA A 33 -2.82 25.67 4.53
CA ALA A 33 -2.29 24.83 3.48
C ALA A 33 -0.83 24.43 3.78
N PRO A 34 -0.42 23.17 3.54
CA PRO A 34 0.98 22.79 3.65
C PRO A 34 1.83 23.50 2.61
N ASP A 35 3.12 23.65 2.91
CA ASP A 35 4.11 24.16 1.95
C ASP A 35 4.05 23.32 0.66
N GLY A 36 4.18 23.98 -0.49
CA GLY A 36 4.11 23.32 -1.79
C GLY A 36 2.70 23.06 -2.32
N TYR A 37 1.66 23.27 -1.52
CA TYR A 37 0.28 23.11 -1.97
C TYR A 37 -0.10 24.12 -3.05
N ARG A 38 -0.73 23.62 -4.12
CA ARG A 38 -1.37 24.44 -5.16
C ARG A 38 -2.74 23.84 -5.48
N PRO A 39 -3.81 24.63 -5.50
CA PRO A 39 -5.14 24.13 -5.85
C PRO A 39 -5.15 23.66 -7.31
N ARG A 40 -5.85 22.56 -7.57
CA ARG A 40 -6.07 22.02 -8.90
C ARG A 40 -7.51 21.56 -9.04
N PRO A 41 -8.28 22.12 -9.97
CA PRO A 41 -9.62 21.63 -10.26
C PRO A 41 -9.54 20.24 -10.94
N TYR A 42 -10.42 19.33 -10.54
CA TYR A 42 -10.47 17.99 -11.14
C TYR A 42 -11.04 18.01 -12.56
N THR A 43 -11.71 19.10 -12.94
CA THR A 43 -12.19 19.33 -14.31
C THR A 43 -11.07 19.41 -15.36
N ASP A 44 -9.83 19.68 -14.93
CA ASP A 44 -8.66 19.68 -15.83
C ASP A 44 -8.22 18.26 -16.22
N ILE A 45 -8.78 17.25 -15.56
CA ILE A 45 -8.44 15.84 -15.80
C ILE A 45 -9.46 15.26 -16.80
N PRO A 46 -9.02 14.74 -17.94
CA PRO A 46 -9.94 14.18 -18.92
C PRO A 46 -10.58 12.88 -18.44
N TYR A 47 -11.76 12.58 -19.00
CA TYR A 47 -12.38 11.28 -18.77
C TYR A 47 -11.53 10.16 -19.34
N MET A 48 -11.34 9.12 -18.53
CA MET A 48 -10.75 7.86 -18.94
C MET A 48 -11.86 6.93 -19.45
N HIS A 49 -11.71 6.41 -20.66
CA HIS A 49 -12.66 5.49 -21.26
C HIS A 49 -12.09 4.09 -21.30
N ASN A 50 -12.88 3.11 -20.88
CA ASN A 50 -12.55 1.69 -20.97
C ASN A 50 -13.60 1.01 -21.85
N LEU A 51 -13.14 0.39 -22.93
CA LEU A 51 -13.93 -0.51 -23.78
C LEU A 51 -13.53 -1.96 -23.47
N ALA A 52 -14.50 -2.81 -23.27
CA ALA A 52 -14.25 -4.22 -23.06
C ALA A 52 -15.20 -5.08 -23.87
N ALA A 53 -14.69 -6.20 -24.35
CA ALA A 53 -15.46 -7.28 -24.96
C ALA A 53 -15.10 -8.60 -24.32
N TYR A 54 -16.07 -9.50 -24.20
CA TYR A 54 -15.81 -10.84 -23.70
C TYR A 54 -16.61 -11.90 -24.44
N LEU A 55 -16.01 -13.07 -24.49
CA LEU A 55 -16.63 -14.30 -24.95
C LEU A 55 -16.42 -15.36 -23.87
N GLU A 56 -17.47 -16.08 -23.55
CA GLU A 56 -17.46 -17.21 -22.62
C GLU A 56 -18.29 -18.34 -23.18
N GLU A 57 -17.76 -19.55 -23.17
CA GLU A 57 -18.45 -20.79 -23.59
C GLU A 57 -18.48 -21.74 -22.40
N THR A 58 -19.65 -22.25 -22.10
CA THR A 58 -19.86 -23.30 -21.09
C THR A 58 -20.43 -24.54 -21.74
N LEU A 59 -19.67 -25.62 -21.75
CA LEU A 59 -20.07 -26.94 -22.19
C LEU A 59 -20.44 -27.79 -20.97
N THR A 60 -21.62 -28.39 -21.01
CA THR A 60 -22.04 -29.38 -20.01
C THR A 60 -22.31 -30.70 -20.70
N VAL A 61 -21.55 -31.73 -20.33
CA VAL A 61 -21.60 -33.07 -20.87
C VAL A 61 -22.10 -34.02 -19.78
N PRO A 62 -23.35 -34.50 -19.84
CA PRO A 62 -23.82 -35.56 -18.97
C PRO A 62 -23.18 -36.90 -19.37
N LEU A 63 -22.71 -37.63 -18.36
CA LEU A 63 -22.03 -38.93 -18.53
C LEU A 63 -22.71 -39.97 -17.62
N GLY A 64 -23.98 -40.27 -17.90
CA GLY A 64 -24.81 -41.11 -17.05
C GLY A 64 -25.13 -40.43 -15.71
N THR A 65 -24.71 -41.02 -14.61
CA THR A 65 -24.87 -40.42 -13.26
C THR A 65 -23.86 -39.32 -12.96
N THR A 66 -22.86 -39.12 -13.81
CA THR A 66 -21.82 -38.09 -13.70
C THR A 66 -22.09 -36.95 -14.66
N SER A 67 -21.42 -35.81 -14.45
CA SER A 67 -21.45 -34.70 -15.42
C SER A 67 -20.15 -33.93 -15.40
N LEU A 68 -19.72 -33.55 -16.60
CA LEU A 68 -18.56 -32.68 -16.78
C LEU A 68 -19.05 -31.33 -17.29
N GLN A 69 -18.65 -30.24 -16.60
CA GLN A 69 -18.87 -28.89 -17.07
C GLN A 69 -17.51 -28.20 -17.27
N LEU A 70 -17.30 -27.69 -18.46
CA LEU A 70 -16.12 -26.94 -18.84
C LEU A 70 -16.55 -25.53 -19.23
N MET A 71 -15.96 -24.51 -18.61
CA MET A 71 -16.15 -23.11 -18.97
C MET A 71 -14.82 -22.51 -19.39
N ALA A 72 -14.75 -22.02 -20.61
CA ALA A 72 -13.63 -21.27 -21.13
C ALA A 72 -14.09 -19.85 -21.52
N GLY A 73 -13.33 -18.85 -21.15
CA GLY A 73 -13.68 -17.47 -21.47
C GLY A 73 -12.45 -16.59 -21.65
N VAL A 74 -12.64 -15.51 -22.37
CA VAL A 74 -11.64 -14.46 -22.56
C VAL A 74 -12.30 -13.11 -22.52
N ARG A 75 -11.66 -12.17 -21.83
CA ARG A 75 -12.04 -10.76 -21.81
C ARG A 75 -10.89 -9.93 -22.34
N ALA A 76 -11.15 -9.11 -23.34
CA ALA A 76 -10.23 -8.11 -23.87
C ALA A 76 -10.71 -6.72 -23.47
N GLU A 77 -9.79 -5.88 -23.02
CA GLU A 77 -10.08 -4.50 -22.63
C GLU A 77 -9.11 -3.54 -23.33
N LYS A 78 -9.62 -2.38 -23.72
CA LYS A 78 -8.86 -1.25 -24.24
C LYS A 78 -9.20 -0.02 -23.41
N THR A 79 -8.17 0.58 -22.78
CA THR A 79 -8.33 1.82 -22.02
C THR A 79 -7.71 2.98 -22.77
N PHE A 80 -8.48 4.07 -22.90
CA PHE A 80 -8.06 5.30 -23.52
C PHE A 80 -7.75 6.31 -22.43
N ILE A 81 -6.48 6.69 -22.35
CA ILE A 81 -5.91 7.59 -21.35
C ILE A 81 -5.36 8.80 -22.11
N LYS A 82 -5.92 9.98 -21.85
CA LYS A 82 -5.51 11.23 -22.51
C LYS A 82 -4.69 12.10 -21.55
N ASN A 83 -3.86 12.97 -22.12
CA ASN A 83 -3.07 13.97 -21.41
C ASN A 83 -2.16 13.36 -20.31
N THR A 84 -1.69 12.15 -20.55
CA THR A 84 -0.69 11.47 -19.70
C THR A 84 0.41 10.92 -20.60
N GLN A 85 1.49 10.49 -19.98
CA GLN A 85 2.56 9.76 -20.65
C GLN A 85 2.16 8.30 -20.96
N TYR A 86 1.15 7.77 -20.26
CA TYR A 86 0.60 6.45 -20.52
C TYR A 86 -0.38 6.53 -21.68
N GLU A 87 0.04 6.01 -22.81
CA GLU A 87 -0.84 5.91 -23.98
C GLU A 87 -1.93 4.85 -23.78
N ASN A 88 -2.77 4.70 -24.80
CA ASN A 88 -3.82 3.69 -24.82
C ASN A 88 -3.26 2.32 -24.47
N THR A 89 -3.83 1.67 -23.47
CA THR A 89 -3.36 0.37 -23.02
C THR A 89 -4.45 -0.70 -23.21
N SER A 90 -4.02 -1.95 -23.35
CA SER A 90 -4.92 -3.08 -23.52
C SER A 90 -4.55 -4.24 -22.63
N SER A 91 -5.54 -5.02 -22.22
CA SER A 91 -5.36 -6.24 -21.44
C SER A 91 -6.13 -7.42 -22.01
N LEU A 92 -5.66 -8.62 -21.70
CA LEU A 92 -6.30 -9.87 -22.06
C LEU A 92 -6.36 -10.79 -20.84
N SER A 93 -7.58 -11.16 -20.45
CA SER A 93 -7.88 -11.91 -19.24
C SER A 93 -8.58 -13.24 -19.61
N PRO A 94 -7.81 -14.31 -19.91
CA PRO A 94 -8.35 -15.66 -20.12
C PRO A 94 -8.71 -16.29 -18.78
N ARG A 95 -9.73 -17.18 -18.82
CA ARG A 95 -10.16 -18.00 -17.70
C ARG A 95 -10.63 -19.38 -18.17
N LEU A 96 -10.39 -20.37 -17.33
CA LEU A 96 -10.81 -21.76 -17.55
C LEU A 96 -11.33 -22.29 -16.22
N ASN A 97 -12.54 -22.86 -16.20
CA ASN A 97 -13.08 -23.55 -15.04
C ASN A 97 -13.58 -24.92 -15.44
N LEU A 98 -13.35 -25.88 -14.57
CA LEU A 98 -13.78 -27.27 -14.70
C LEU A 98 -14.60 -27.62 -13.47
N LYS A 99 -15.75 -28.31 -13.69
CA LYS A 99 -16.52 -28.91 -12.62
C LYS A 99 -16.89 -30.33 -13.05
N PHE A 100 -16.46 -31.30 -12.27
CA PHE A 100 -16.75 -32.72 -12.51
C PHE A 100 -17.56 -33.26 -11.34
N ARG A 101 -18.84 -33.53 -11.59
CA ARG A 101 -19.71 -34.21 -10.66
C ARG A 101 -19.53 -35.70 -10.85
N ILE A 102 -18.83 -36.35 -9.92
CA ILE A 102 -18.56 -37.79 -9.96
C ILE A 102 -19.84 -38.58 -9.66
N ASN A 103 -20.60 -38.09 -8.67
CA ASN A 103 -21.91 -38.62 -8.27
C ASN A 103 -22.66 -37.54 -7.46
N ASP A 104 -23.77 -37.90 -6.83
CA ASP A 104 -24.57 -36.94 -6.03
C ASP A 104 -23.89 -36.51 -4.72
N HIS A 105 -22.83 -37.21 -4.33
CA HIS A 105 -22.07 -36.97 -3.10
C HIS A 105 -20.75 -36.25 -3.31
N VAL A 106 -20.14 -36.36 -4.50
CA VAL A 106 -18.78 -35.88 -4.74
C VAL A 106 -18.73 -35.04 -6.01
N THR A 107 -18.28 -33.81 -5.87
CA THR A 107 -17.96 -32.92 -7.00
C THR A 107 -16.53 -32.41 -6.83
N VAL A 108 -15.75 -32.47 -7.91
CA VAL A 108 -14.40 -31.85 -7.99
C VAL A 108 -14.50 -30.67 -8.92
N ARG A 109 -13.85 -29.58 -8.56
CA ARG A 109 -13.79 -28.36 -9.37
C ARG A 109 -12.39 -27.82 -9.42
N GLY A 110 -12.06 -27.13 -10.51
CA GLY A 110 -10.79 -26.45 -10.68
C GLY A 110 -10.98 -25.18 -11.49
N GLY A 111 -10.13 -24.21 -11.25
CA GLY A 111 -10.15 -22.94 -11.93
C GLY A 111 -8.74 -22.43 -12.21
N TRP A 112 -8.57 -21.79 -13.35
CA TRP A 112 -7.37 -21.06 -13.69
C TRP A 112 -7.75 -19.79 -14.44
N GLY A 113 -7.05 -18.70 -14.15
CA GLY A 113 -7.27 -17.45 -14.87
C GLY A 113 -6.19 -16.42 -14.65
N ILE A 114 -6.16 -15.47 -15.58
CA ILE A 114 -5.34 -14.27 -15.50
C ILE A 114 -6.28 -13.07 -15.39
N THR A 115 -5.98 -12.18 -14.46
CA THR A 115 -6.65 -10.88 -14.35
C THR A 115 -5.61 -9.77 -14.35
N GLU A 116 -5.90 -8.70 -15.04
CA GLU A 116 -5.04 -7.52 -15.07
C GLU A 116 -5.76 -6.34 -14.42
N LYS A 117 -5.00 -5.52 -13.72
CA LYS A 117 -5.51 -4.34 -13.01
C LYS A 117 -4.78 -3.10 -13.50
N LEU A 118 -5.55 -2.16 -14.04
CA LEU A 118 -5.05 -0.83 -14.39
C LEU A 118 -4.57 -0.09 -13.14
N PRO A 119 -3.56 0.78 -13.22
CA PRO A 119 -3.22 1.71 -12.15
C PRO A 119 -4.42 2.56 -11.76
N SER A 120 -4.41 3.03 -10.51
CA SER A 120 -5.46 3.92 -10.04
C SER A 120 -5.45 5.25 -10.79
N PHE A 121 -6.58 5.95 -10.77
CA PHE A 121 -6.73 7.25 -11.42
C PHE A 121 -5.67 8.28 -10.96
N ASN A 122 -5.34 8.29 -9.66
CA ASN A 122 -4.31 9.16 -9.09
C ASN A 122 -2.89 8.84 -9.59
N VAL A 123 -2.63 7.60 -10.00
CA VAL A 123 -1.34 7.22 -10.61
C VAL A 123 -1.26 7.69 -12.05
N LEU A 124 -2.38 7.58 -12.79
CA LEU A 124 -2.45 8.01 -14.18
C LEU A 124 -2.46 9.54 -14.33
N TYR A 125 -3.04 10.24 -13.36
CA TYR A 125 -3.18 11.69 -13.32
C TYR A 125 -2.73 12.25 -11.97
N PRO A 126 -1.45 12.08 -11.60
CA PRO A 126 -0.94 12.58 -10.33
C PRO A 126 -1.01 14.10 -10.28
N LEU A 127 -1.13 14.62 -9.08
CA LEU A 127 -1.02 16.06 -8.85
C LEU A 127 0.44 16.50 -9.07
N PRO A 128 0.68 17.66 -9.70
CA PRO A 128 2.00 18.25 -9.70
C PRO A 128 2.35 18.65 -8.26
N GLU A 129 3.48 18.19 -7.79
CA GLU A 129 4.03 18.64 -6.52
C GLU A 129 4.91 19.87 -6.77
N TYR A 130 4.76 20.88 -5.95
CA TYR A 130 5.63 22.04 -5.94
C TYR A 130 6.51 22.00 -4.70
N ARG A 131 7.76 22.35 -4.87
CA ARG A 131 8.71 22.32 -3.77
C ARG A 131 9.12 23.74 -3.40
N ASP A 132 8.67 24.18 -2.23
CA ASP A 132 8.97 25.48 -1.68
C ASP A 132 10.16 25.36 -0.71
N THR A 133 11.36 25.78 -1.16
CA THR A 133 12.56 25.80 -0.32
C THR A 133 12.73 27.20 0.24
N ARG A 134 12.70 27.33 1.57
CA ARG A 134 12.90 28.62 2.23
C ARG A 134 14.32 29.09 2.06
N VAL A 135 14.52 30.20 1.35
CA VAL A 135 15.82 30.77 1.03
C VAL A 135 16.15 32.02 1.87
N PHE A 136 15.12 32.63 2.46
CA PHE A 136 15.28 33.77 3.34
C PHE A 136 14.22 33.76 4.41
N SER A 137 14.59 34.16 5.64
CA SER A 137 13.66 34.46 6.72
C SER A 137 14.22 35.54 7.62
N ASN A 138 13.37 36.48 8.01
CA ASN A 138 13.71 37.49 8.96
C ASN A 138 12.50 37.88 9.83
N THR A 139 12.70 38.01 11.13
CA THR A 139 11.72 38.54 12.07
C THR A 139 12.16 39.96 12.46
N TYR A 140 11.48 40.96 11.95
CA TYR A 140 11.83 42.36 12.10
C TYR A 140 11.01 43.10 13.16
N SER A 141 10.01 42.44 13.72
CA SER A 141 9.19 42.94 14.84
C SER A 141 8.63 41.72 15.60
N PRO A 142 8.25 41.83 16.88
CA PRO A 142 7.82 40.71 17.73
C PRO A 142 6.77 39.79 17.13
N ASN A 143 5.95 40.27 16.20
CA ASN A 143 4.90 39.47 15.55
C ASN A 143 4.91 39.60 14.02
N ARG A 144 6.04 40.03 13.45
CA ARG A 144 6.16 40.22 11.99
C ARG A 144 7.42 39.57 11.47
N SER A 145 7.21 38.56 10.64
CA SER A 145 8.26 37.82 9.93
C SER A 145 8.00 37.86 8.45
N VAL A 146 9.06 37.82 7.68
CA VAL A 146 9.02 37.60 6.22
C VAL A 146 9.72 36.31 5.90
N TYR A 147 9.14 35.56 4.99
CA TYR A 147 9.70 34.32 4.45
C TYR A 147 9.72 34.42 2.93
N VAL A 148 10.83 34.03 2.33
CA VAL A 148 10.96 33.94 0.87
C VAL A 148 11.32 32.52 0.50
N TYR A 149 10.61 31.99 -0.47
CA TYR A 149 10.78 30.63 -0.93
C TYR A 149 11.25 30.61 -2.38
N HIS A 150 12.20 29.74 -2.68
CA HIS A 150 12.50 29.32 -4.02
C HIS A 150 11.55 28.16 -4.35
N THR A 151 10.64 28.41 -5.27
CA THR A 151 9.69 27.38 -5.72
C THR A 151 10.21 26.72 -6.97
N GLN A 152 10.44 25.42 -6.92
CA GLN A 152 10.62 24.62 -8.11
C GLN A 152 9.27 24.03 -8.51
N PRO A 153 8.78 24.29 -9.73
CA PRO A 153 7.67 23.52 -10.25
C PRO A 153 8.15 22.08 -10.38
N TYR A 154 7.49 21.19 -9.63
CA TYR A 154 7.81 19.79 -9.66
C TYR A 154 7.28 19.17 -10.96
N GLN A 155 8.12 18.42 -11.63
CA GLN A 155 7.67 17.63 -12.77
C GLN A 155 6.92 16.41 -12.25
N ILE A 156 5.78 16.11 -12.86
CA ILE A 156 5.12 14.84 -12.65
C ILE A 156 6.02 13.75 -13.19
N LEU A 157 6.55 12.90 -12.31
CA LEU A 157 7.40 11.79 -12.72
C LEU A 157 6.51 10.61 -13.11
N TYR A 158 6.52 10.30 -14.39
CA TYR A 158 5.93 9.09 -14.93
C TYR A 158 7.00 8.01 -15.07
N ASN A 159 6.58 6.76 -14.83
CA ASN A 159 7.39 5.60 -15.15
C ASN A 159 6.95 5.01 -16.48
N ASP A 160 7.71 5.26 -17.55
CA ASP A 160 7.42 4.76 -18.91
C ASP A 160 7.37 3.24 -19.00
N ASN A 161 8.00 2.56 -18.05
CA ASN A 161 8.07 1.10 -17.98
C ASN A 161 6.97 0.49 -17.10
N LEU A 162 6.05 1.30 -16.57
CA LEU A 162 4.99 0.81 -15.69
C LEU A 162 4.11 -0.21 -16.42
N ARG A 163 4.05 -1.42 -15.86
CA ARG A 163 3.26 -2.52 -16.39
C ARG A 163 1.99 -2.68 -15.58
N TRP A 164 0.94 -3.20 -16.20
CA TRP A 164 -0.25 -3.55 -15.48
C TRP A 164 0.01 -4.66 -14.48
N GLN A 165 -0.53 -4.50 -13.28
CA GLN A 165 -0.52 -5.56 -12.29
C GLN A 165 -1.27 -6.77 -12.86
N ARG A 166 -0.64 -7.94 -12.82
CA ARG A 166 -1.19 -9.19 -13.35
C ARG A 166 -1.27 -10.23 -12.24
N ASN A 167 -2.48 -10.73 -12.01
CA ASN A 167 -2.73 -11.83 -11.10
C ASN A 167 -2.93 -13.13 -11.91
N ARG A 168 -2.23 -14.18 -11.52
CA ARG A 168 -2.45 -15.54 -11.98
C ARG A 168 -3.05 -16.33 -10.84
N ASN A 169 -4.27 -16.82 -11.04
CA ASN A 169 -5.01 -17.59 -10.05
C ASN A 169 -5.11 -19.03 -10.52
N ALA A 170 -4.94 -19.98 -9.61
CA ALA A 170 -5.26 -21.39 -9.81
C ALA A 170 -5.93 -21.89 -8.53
N GLU A 171 -6.98 -22.68 -8.68
CA GLU A 171 -7.71 -23.27 -7.57
C GLU A 171 -8.15 -24.69 -7.89
N VAL A 172 -8.22 -25.52 -6.86
CA VAL A 172 -8.81 -26.86 -6.91
C VAL A 172 -9.69 -27.03 -5.68
N GLY A 173 -10.91 -27.50 -5.88
CA GLY A 173 -11.86 -27.70 -4.82
C GLY A 173 -12.56 -29.06 -4.90
N VAL A 174 -13.00 -29.54 -3.74
CA VAL A 174 -13.82 -30.73 -3.58
C VAL A 174 -15.04 -30.39 -2.75
N ASP A 175 -16.21 -30.68 -3.27
CA ASP A 175 -17.47 -30.56 -2.54
C ASP A 175 -18.02 -31.96 -2.26
N LEU A 176 -18.31 -32.23 -0.98
CA LEU A 176 -18.80 -33.53 -0.50
C LEU A 176 -20.18 -33.34 0.17
N ARG A 177 -21.05 -34.35 -0.02
CA ARG A 177 -22.33 -34.45 0.68
C ARG A 177 -22.46 -35.82 1.31
N ILE A 178 -22.41 -35.89 2.64
CA ILE A 178 -22.40 -37.14 3.38
C ILE A 178 -23.36 -37.02 4.55
N GLY A 179 -24.38 -37.87 4.59
CA GLY A 179 -25.32 -37.92 5.73
C GLY A 179 -26.03 -36.60 6.05
N GLY A 180 -26.30 -35.76 5.03
CA GLY A 180 -26.89 -34.45 5.19
C GLY A 180 -25.89 -33.33 5.51
N THR A 181 -24.62 -33.66 5.75
CA THR A 181 -23.52 -32.69 5.90
C THR A 181 -22.97 -32.30 4.53
N SER A 182 -22.77 -31.02 4.29
CA SER A 182 -22.08 -30.46 3.12
C SER A 182 -20.70 -29.97 3.52
N VAL A 183 -19.67 -30.42 2.80
CA VAL A 183 -18.28 -30.01 3.01
C VAL A 183 -17.74 -29.44 1.71
N SER A 184 -17.21 -28.25 1.73
CA SER A 184 -16.46 -27.63 0.63
C SER A 184 -15.03 -27.35 1.09
N LEU A 185 -14.06 -27.83 0.33
CA LEU A 185 -12.63 -27.63 0.58
C LEU A 185 -11.99 -27.09 -0.69
N VAL A 186 -11.30 -25.96 -0.61
CA VAL A 186 -10.66 -25.29 -1.76
C VAL A 186 -9.23 -24.93 -1.43
N GLY A 187 -8.29 -25.46 -2.21
CA GLY A 187 -6.90 -24.99 -2.22
C GLY A 187 -6.71 -24.00 -3.36
N TYR A 188 -5.97 -22.92 -3.09
CA TYR A 188 -5.67 -21.93 -4.11
C TYR A 188 -4.20 -21.51 -4.11
N PHE A 189 -3.74 -21.08 -5.29
CA PHE A 189 -2.48 -20.39 -5.49
C PHE A 189 -2.71 -19.13 -6.32
N ASN A 190 -2.21 -18.00 -5.83
CA ASN A 190 -2.25 -16.71 -6.49
C ASN A 190 -0.85 -16.12 -6.58
N ARG A 191 -0.43 -15.74 -7.78
CA ARG A 191 0.81 -14.99 -8.00
C ARG A 191 0.50 -13.64 -8.61
N THR A 192 0.74 -12.59 -7.84
CA THR A 192 0.66 -11.20 -8.32
C THR A 192 2.02 -10.82 -8.90
N LYS A 193 2.07 -10.52 -10.20
CA LYS A 193 3.22 -9.91 -10.87
C LYS A 193 2.98 -8.44 -11.06
N TYR A 194 4.04 -7.65 -10.99
CA TYR A 194 4.00 -6.20 -11.18
C TYR A 194 3.00 -5.50 -10.22
N PRO A 195 2.99 -5.83 -8.90
CA PRO A 195 2.18 -5.06 -7.97
C PRO A 195 2.62 -3.60 -8.02
N TYR A 196 1.68 -2.67 -7.87
CA TYR A 196 2.02 -1.26 -7.82
C TYR A 196 2.61 -0.90 -6.47
N GLU A 197 3.76 -0.22 -6.49
CA GLU A 197 4.42 0.34 -5.31
C GLU A 197 4.97 1.72 -5.61
N LEU A 198 5.20 2.52 -4.56
CA LEU A 198 5.92 3.78 -4.70
C LEU A 198 7.41 3.50 -4.68
N SER A 199 8.14 4.08 -5.63
CA SER A 199 9.60 4.14 -5.66
C SER A 199 10.08 5.57 -5.48
N ALA A 200 11.34 5.73 -5.10
CA ALA A 200 11.96 7.03 -4.91
C ALA A 200 13.28 7.11 -5.68
N SER A 201 13.49 8.25 -6.32
CA SER A 201 14.78 8.67 -6.87
C SER A 201 15.23 9.97 -6.20
N TYR A 202 16.49 10.27 -6.33
CA TYR A 202 17.06 11.49 -5.78
C TYR A 202 17.83 12.23 -6.89
N GLU A 203 17.62 13.54 -6.96
CA GLU A 203 18.28 14.42 -7.91
C GLU A 203 19.06 15.50 -7.17
N PRO A 204 20.27 15.88 -7.65
CA PRO A 204 21.02 16.99 -7.08
C PRO A 204 20.22 18.29 -7.10
N PHE A 205 20.28 19.02 -6.02
CA PHE A 205 19.63 20.30 -5.86
C PHE A 205 20.54 21.32 -5.19
N SER A 206 20.59 22.52 -5.74
CA SER A 206 21.38 23.62 -5.20
C SER A 206 20.54 24.88 -5.07
N TYR A 207 20.67 25.59 -3.95
CA TYR A 207 19.99 26.85 -3.71
C TYR A 207 20.84 27.80 -2.90
N LYS A 208 20.62 29.12 -3.13
CA LYS A 208 21.27 30.17 -2.35
C LYS A 208 20.46 30.47 -1.11
N VAL A 209 21.13 30.60 0.02
CA VAL A 209 20.55 31.14 1.25
C VAL A 209 20.91 32.62 1.33
N MET A 210 19.88 33.44 1.49
CA MET A 210 20.01 34.90 1.56
C MET A 210 19.94 35.34 3.00
N GLY A 211 20.69 36.39 3.32
CA GLY A 211 20.71 37.02 4.62
C GLY A 211 20.68 38.53 4.52
N LEU A 212 20.62 39.20 5.67
CA LEU A 212 20.70 40.66 5.73
C LEU A 212 22.08 41.12 5.27
N PRO A 213 22.17 42.21 4.50
CA PRO A 213 23.44 42.74 4.10
C PRO A 213 24.19 43.32 5.31
N SER A 214 25.49 43.28 5.26
CA SER A 214 26.36 43.85 6.31
C SER A 214 26.39 45.37 6.27
N LYS A 215 26.20 45.95 5.07
CA LYS A 215 26.30 47.39 4.83
C LYS A 215 25.15 47.92 3.97
N MET A 216 24.88 49.22 4.17
CA MET A 216 24.05 50.01 3.27
C MET A 216 24.81 50.38 1.99
N PRO A 217 24.14 50.84 0.92
CA PRO A 217 24.78 51.29 -0.31
C PRO A 217 25.79 52.45 -0.14
N ASP A 218 25.61 53.25 0.89
CA ASP A 218 26.51 54.37 1.25
C ASP A 218 27.72 53.93 2.09
N GLY A 219 27.86 52.64 2.40
CA GLY A 219 28.94 52.05 3.18
C GLY A 219 28.71 52.04 4.70
N SER A 220 27.63 52.65 5.21
CA SER A 220 27.24 52.55 6.60
C SER A 220 26.77 51.15 6.98
N SER A 221 26.69 50.85 8.29
CA SER A 221 26.14 49.57 8.76
C SER A 221 24.66 49.45 8.39
N PHE A 222 24.26 48.25 7.94
CA PHE A 222 22.87 47.97 7.58
C PHE A 222 21.94 48.24 8.77
N GLN A 223 20.86 48.95 8.50
CA GLN A 223 19.76 49.18 9.42
C GLN A 223 18.47 48.70 8.77
N MET A 224 17.74 47.81 9.47
CA MET A 224 16.42 47.38 9.00
C MET A 224 15.46 48.57 9.01
N PRO A 225 14.79 48.90 7.91
CA PRO A 225 13.74 49.91 7.89
C PRO A 225 12.67 49.69 8.95
N SER A 226 12.11 50.79 9.49
CA SER A 226 11.06 50.70 10.51
C SER A 226 9.79 50.03 10.02
N ASN A 227 9.45 50.25 8.74
CA ASN A 227 8.32 49.62 8.05
C ASN A 227 8.81 48.95 6.77
N PRO A 228 9.47 47.77 6.85
CA PRO A 228 10.13 47.13 5.72
C PRO A 228 9.14 46.64 4.68
N LEU A 229 9.40 46.97 3.42
CA LEU A 229 8.75 46.43 2.23
C LEU A 229 9.76 45.53 1.49
N PHE A 230 9.44 44.25 1.36
CA PHE A 230 10.28 43.29 0.64
C PHE A 230 9.78 43.10 -0.79
N ARG A 231 10.71 42.90 -1.71
CA ARG A 231 10.47 42.54 -3.11
C ARG A 231 11.43 41.43 -3.50
N VAL A 232 10.92 40.49 -4.28
CA VAL A 232 11.72 39.43 -4.90
C VAL A 232 11.72 39.68 -6.41
N ASP A 233 12.88 39.65 -7.01
CA ASP A 233 13.01 39.57 -8.46
C ASP A 233 12.75 38.11 -8.90
N SER A 234 11.68 37.90 -9.66
CA SER A 234 11.27 36.56 -10.05
C SER A 234 12.18 35.89 -11.08
N GLN A 235 13.06 36.64 -11.75
CA GLN A 235 13.99 36.13 -12.74
C GLN A 235 15.35 35.77 -12.12
N THR A 236 15.86 36.64 -11.22
CA THR A 236 17.18 36.45 -10.61
C THR A 236 17.10 35.77 -9.22
N GLY A 237 15.92 35.80 -8.58
CA GLY A 237 15.73 35.34 -7.21
C GLY A 237 16.32 36.29 -6.17
N GLU A 238 16.81 37.46 -6.56
CA GLU A 238 17.34 38.46 -5.66
C GLU A 238 16.24 39.07 -4.78
N ILE A 239 16.54 39.29 -3.51
CA ILE A 239 15.63 39.83 -2.51
C ILE A 239 16.09 41.23 -2.16
N PHE A 240 15.14 42.14 -2.14
CA PHE A 240 15.39 43.55 -1.82
C PHE A 240 14.47 44.01 -0.70
N VAL A 241 14.95 44.98 0.11
CA VAL A 241 14.16 45.68 1.11
C VAL A 241 14.26 47.18 0.93
N ARG A 242 13.21 47.92 1.24
CA ARG A 242 13.22 49.38 1.42
C ARG A 242 12.23 49.77 2.50
N ASP A 243 12.31 51.02 2.95
CA ASP A 243 11.26 51.57 3.81
C ASP A 243 9.97 51.79 2.98
N LYS A 244 8.85 51.33 3.50
CA LYS A 244 7.54 51.54 2.88
C LYS A 244 7.09 53.00 3.02
N ASP A 245 7.48 53.63 4.11
CA ASP A 245 7.06 55.00 4.43
C ASP A 245 7.95 56.05 3.76
N ASP A 246 9.12 55.65 3.20
CA ASP A 246 9.96 56.48 2.34
C ASP A 246 10.11 55.86 0.93
N PRO A 247 9.18 56.17 0.01
CA PRO A 247 9.27 55.67 -1.36
C PRO A 247 10.50 56.15 -2.14
N SER A 248 11.17 57.24 -1.65
CA SER A 248 12.41 57.75 -2.25
C SER A 248 13.64 56.94 -1.85
N ALA A 249 13.55 56.20 -0.76
CA ALA A 249 14.62 55.28 -0.35
C ALA A 249 14.88 54.22 -1.44
N GLY A 250 16.15 54.04 -1.76
CA GLY A 250 16.57 53.00 -2.72
C GLY A 250 16.32 51.58 -2.20
N TRP A 251 16.20 50.65 -3.10
CA TRP A 251 16.15 49.24 -2.76
C TRP A 251 17.53 48.74 -2.32
N ILE A 252 17.59 48.03 -1.20
CA ILE A 252 18.78 47.43 -0.63
C ILE A 252 18.70 45.93 -0.92
N ALA A 253 19.71 45.38 -1.59
CA ALA A 253 19.76 43.97 -1.90
C ALA A 253 20.18 43.15 -0.67
N MET A 254 19.55 42.01 -0.47
CA MET A 254 20.01 40.99 0.48
C MET A 254 21.29 40.31 -0.03
N GLU A 255 22.12 39.85 0.90
CA GLU A 255 23.38 39.18 0.57
C GLU A 255 23.20 37.66 0.49
N THR A 256 23.89 36.99 -0.42
CA THR A 256 24.00 35.51 -0.41
C THR A 256 24.96 35.14 0.71
N THR A 257 24.45 34.47 1.74
CA THR A 257 25.26 34.02 2.89
C THR A 257 25.92 32.67 2.64
N SER A 258 25.25 31.78 1.91
CA SER A 258 25.79 30.48 1.52
C SER A 258 25.05 29.92 0.32
N THR A 259 25.69 28.96 -0.35
CA THR A 259 25.03 28.10 -1.34
C THR A 259 24.96 26.69 -0.76
N LYS A 260 23.75 26.14 -0.65
CA LYS A 260 23.53 24.78 -0.17
C LYS A 260 23.40 23.81 -1.33
N ARG A 261 24.02 22.65 -1.21
CA ARG A 261 23.88 21.53 -2.13
C ARG A 261 23.29 20.34 -1.38
N THR A 262 22.31 19.70 -1.95
CA THR A 262 21.60 18.57 -1.35
C THR A 262 20.97 17.73 -2.44
N PHE A 263 20.10 16.80 -2.06
CA PHE A 263 19.30 16.02 -2.99
C PHE A 263 17.82 16.27 -2.74
N VAL A 264 17.08 16.23 -3.84
CA VAL A 264 15.63 16.29 -3.87
C VAL A 264 15.11 14.88 -4.06
N ARG A 265 14.20 14.44 -3.18
CA ARG A 265 13.52 13.15 -3.31
C ARG A 265 12.31 13.29 -4.22
N ASN A 266 12.30 12.51 -5.29
CA ASN A 266 11.19 12.35 -6.21
C ASN A 266 10.52 11.00 -5.95
N THR A 267 9.20 10.96 -5.87
CA THR A 267 8.45 9.71 -5.76
C THR A 267 7.64 9.46 -7.03
N TYR A 268 7.64 8.22 -7.49
CA TYR A 268 6.90 7.81 -8.67
C TYR A 268 6.32 6.41 -8.47
N GLN A 269 5.32 6.06 -9.26
CA GLN A 269 4.75 4.72 -9.22
C GLN A 269 5.61 3.76 -10.02
N ASP A 270 5.91 2.61 -9.43
CA ASP A 270 6.68 1.54 -10.04
C ASP A 270 6.01 0.17 -9.87
N ASN A 271 6.59 -0.84 -10.45
CA ASN A 271 6.18 -2.22 -10.29
C ASN A 271 7.09 -2.93 -9.29
N GLY A 272 6.50 -3.35 -8.19
CA GLY A 272 7.17 -4.13 -7.18
C GLY A 272 7.42 -5.58 -7.56
N SER A 273 8.08 -6.28 -6.68
CA SER A 273 8.41 -7.69 -6.82
C SER A 273 7.18 -8.58 -6.70
N PRO A 274 7.19 -9.79 -7.32
CA PRO A 274 6.06 -10.70 -7.26
C PRO A 274 5.69 -11.09 -5.84
N VAL A 275 4.39 -11.21 -5.59
CA VAL A 275 3.84 -11.69 -4.31
C VAL A 275 3.11 -13.00 -4.56
N ASP A 276 3.54 -14.06 -3.87
CA ASP A 276 2.91 -15.37 -3.89
C ASP A 276 1.98 -15.53 -2.69
N ARG A 277 0.76 -15.99 -2.95
CA ARG A 277 -0.24 -16.32 -1.96
C ARG A 277 -0.78 -17.70 -2.24
N MET A 278 -0.88 -18.53 -1.20
CA MET A 278 -1.53 -19.84 -1.29
C MET A 278 -2.35 -20.05 -0.02
N GLY A 279 -3.36 -20.88 -0.12
CA GLY A 279 -4.17 -21.17 1.04
C GLY A 279 -5.14 -22.31 0.82
N LEU A 280 -5.85 -22.58 1.91
CA LEU A 280 -6.90 -23.58 1.99
C LEU A 280 -8.11 -22.96 2.66
N GLU A 281 -9.25 -23.02 2.00
CA GLU A 281 -10.53 -22.57 2.54
C GLU A 281 -11.43 -23.79 2.76
N PHE A 282 -12.17 -23.81 3.85
CA PHE A 282 -13.12 -24.86 4.14
C PHE A 282 -14.44 -24.31 4.68
N VAL A 283 -15.51 -24.98 4.30
CA VAL A 283 -16.86 -24.75 4.78
C VAL A 283 -17.51 -26.09 5.06
N VAL A 284 -18.08 -26.25 6.26
CA VAL A 284 -18.85 -27.43 6.66
C VAL A 284 -20.20 -26.96 7.15
N ASP A 285 -21.24 -27.29 6.41
CA ASP A 285 -22.64 -27.11 6.82
C ASP A 285 -23.17 -28.44 7.35
N PHE A 286 -23.52 -28.48 8.62
CA PHE A 286 -24.07 -29.65 9.29
C PHE A 286 -25.59 -29.75 9.04
N PRO A 287 -26.18 -30.95 9.11
CA PRO A 287 -27.62 -31.08 9.08
C PRO A 287 -28.27 -30.35 10.25
N GLN A 288 -29.48 -29.87 10.01
CA GLN A 288 -30.26 -29.21 11.06
C GLN A 288 -30.50 -30.15 12.24
N ILE A 289 -30.24 -29.68 13.44
CA ILE A 289 -30.59 -30.35 14.70
C ILE A 289 -32.10 -30.11 14.94
N ASN A 290 -32.92 -31.04 14.49
CA ASN A 290 -34.38 -30.85 14.42
C ASN A 290 -35.05 -30.48 15.76
N PRO A 291 -34.73 -31.08 16.94
CA PRO A 291 -35.38 -30.75 18.19
C PRO A 291 -35.30 -29.28 18.57
N ILE A 292 -34.15 -28.63 18.26
CA ILE A 292 -33.89 -27.23 18.58
C ILE A 292 -33.87 -26.33 17.33
N ARG A 293 -34.13 -26.91 16.15
CA ARG A 293 -34.13 -26.22 14.85
C ARG A 293 -32.87 -25.37 14.61
N THR A 294 -31.73 -25.90 15.03
CA THR A 294 -30.42 -25.22 14.93
C THR A 294 -29.62 -25.81 13.80
N GLN A 295 -29.11 -24.95 12.95
CA GLN A 295 -28.10 -25.28 11.93
C GLN A 295 -26.73 -24.81 12.41
N LEU A 296 -25.74 -25.70 12.29
CA LEU A 296 -24.35 -25.40 12.56
C LEU A 296 -23.59 -25.25 11.25
N ARG A 297 -22.69 -24.26 11.21
CA ARG A 297 -21.75 -24.05 10.13
C ARG A 297 -20.37 -23.79 10.69
N LEU A 298 -19.38 -24.51 10.22
CA LEU A 298 -17.97 -24.28 10.48
C LEU A 298 -17.32 -23.77 9.18
N ASP A 299 -16.68 -22.62 9.22
CA ASP A 299 -15.94 -22.08 8.09
C ASP A 299 -14.58 -21.55 8.55
N GLY A 300 -13.61 -21.55 7.65
CA GLY A 300 -12.30 -21.01 7.95
C GLY A 300 -11.38 -20.98 6.74
N ALA A 301 -10.25 -20.31 6.93
CA ALA A 301 -9.23 -20.18 5.90
C ALA A 301 -7.83 -20.21 6.51
N TYR A 302 -6.94 -20.99 5.90
CA TYR A 302 -5.50 -20.89 6.11
C TYR A 302 -4.89 -20.14 4.93
N GLY A 303 -4.13 -19.10 5.21
CA GLY A 303 -3.42 -18.31 4.22
C GLY A 303 -1.91 -18.28 4.47
N TYR A 304 -1.13 -18.39 3.41
CA TYR A 304 0.30 -18.15 3.38
C TYR A 304 0.62 -17.09 2.32
N THR A 305 1.43 -16.10 2.69
CA THR A 305 1.92 -15.09 1.75
C THR A 305 3.43 -14.98 1.87
N LYS A 306 4.12 -14.92 0.74
CA LYS A 306 5.56 -14.62 0.67
C LYS A 306 5.83 -13.62 -0.43
N TYR A 307 6.71 -12.64 -0.15
CA TYR A 307 7.37 -11.84 -1.16
C TYR A 307 8.84 -11.64 -0.79
N VAL A 308 9.66 -11.40 -1.80
CA VAL A 308 11.06 -10.98 -1.66
C VAL A 308 11.29 -9.87 -2.66
N ASN A 309 11.70 -8.70 -2.19
CA ASN A 309 11.99 -7.57 -3.03
C ASN A 309 13.23 -7.84 -3.90
N LYS A 310 13.14 -7.41 -5.13
CA LYS A 310 14.22 -7.41 -6.11
C LYS A 310 14.31 -6.02 -6.73
N GLY A 311 15.46 -5.67 -7.22
CA GLY A 311 15.68 -4.34 -7.78
C GLY A 311 16.36 -3.40 -6.79
N GLU A 312 16.62 -2.20 -7.23
CA GLU A 312 17.35 -1.20 -6.46
C GLU A 312 16.40 -0.22 -5.78
N ALA A 313 16.78 0.22 -4.58
CA ALA A 313 16.14 1.33 -3.89
C ALA A 313 17.19 2.34 -3.43
N SER A 314 16.82 3.61 -3.36
CA SER A 314 17.71 4.70 -3.00
C SER A 314 17.41 5.22 -1.59
N TYR A 315 18.45 5.56 -0.85
CA TYR A 315 18.36 6.16 0.48
C TYR A 315 19.27 7.37 0.61
N TYR A 316 18.72 8.45 1.14
CA TYR A 316 19.44 9.67 1.45
C TYR A 316 19.40 9.93 2.95
N PRO A 317 20.55 9.90 3.65
CA PRO A 317 20.61 10.31 5.05
C PRO A 317 20.30 11.80 5.18
N SER A 318 19.33 12.16 6.02
CA SER A 318 18.96 13.57 6.28
C SER A 318 19.88 14.25 7.30
N THR A 319 21.10 13.75 7.46
CA THR A 319 22.07 14.30 8.41
C THR A 319 22.77 15.54 7.86
N THR A 320 23.06 16.49 8.74
CA THR A 320 23.89 17.65 8.43
C THR A 320 25.07 17.69 9.37
N THR A 321 26.25 18.05 8.86
CA THR A 321 27.46 18.27 9.66
C THR A 321 28.03 19.63 9.33
N GLY A 322 28.24 20.48 10.34
CA GLY A 322 28.73 21.84 10.13
C GLY A 322 27.78 22.73 9.29
N GLY A 323 26.49 22.39 9.26
CA GLY A 323 25.50 23.10 8.43
C GLY A 323 25.46 22.67 6.95
N GLU A 324 26.26 21.67 6.55
CA GLU A 324 26.25 21.09 5.20
C GLU A 324 25.46 19.78 5.21
N PHE A 325 24.71 19.54 4.13
CA PHE A 325 23.96 18.30 3.94
C PHE A 325 24.90 17.14 3.59
N PHE A 326 24.47 15.93 3.91
CA PHE A 326 25.20 14.72 3.52
C PHE A 326 25.36 14.64 1.99
N PRO A 327 26.57 14.40 1.47
CA PRO A 327 26.85 14.57 0.04
C PRO A 327 26.58 13.36 -0.85
N TYR A 328 25.98 12.28 -0.31
CA TYR A 328 25.80 11.04 -1.06
C TYR A 328 24.41 10.45 -0.89
N VAL A 329 23.91 9.81 -1.96
CA VAL A 329 22.72 8.95 -1.93
C VAL A 329 23.17 7.51 -2.10
N GLY A 330 22.84 6.62 -1.18
CA GLY A 330 23.11 5.18 -1.30
C GLY A 330 22.09 4.49 -2.20
N ILE A 331 22.54 3.56 -3.04
CA ILE A 331 21.73 2.69 -3.89
C ILE A 331 21.92 1.27 -3.41
N TYR A 332 20.82 0.62 -2.98
CA TYR A 332 20.85 -0.71 -2.34
C TYR A 332 20.19 -1.72 -3.25
N ALA A 333 20.86 -2.85 -3.46
CA ALA A 333 20.31 -3.94 -4.26
C ALA A 333 19.24 -4.72 -3.48
N ASP A 334 18.38 -5.41 -4.23
CA ASP A 334 17.36 -6.32 -3.71
C ASP A 334 16.46 -5.70 -2.62
N ASN A 335 16.23 -4.40 -2.69
CA ASN A 335 15.37 -3.69 -1.74
C ASN A 335 14.04 -3.26 -2.37
N GLY A 336 14.05 -2.66 -3.56
CA GLY A 336 12.83 -2.17 -4.21
C GLY A 336 12.03 -1.16 -3.35
N GLY A 337 11.11 -0.45 -3.99
CA GLY A 337 10.20 0.44 -3.30
C GLY A 337 10.77 1.83 -2.94
N SER A 338 10.02 2.57 -2.14
CA SER A 338 10.32 3.98 -1.79
C SER A 338 11.17 4.16 -0.54
N SER A 339 11.51 3.07 0.15
CA SER A 339 12.28 3.10 1.39
C SER A 339 13.20 1.89 1.46
N VAL A 340 14.45 2.13 1.82
CA VAL A 340 15.43 1.07 2.05
C VAL A 340 15.33 0.59 3.49
N VAL A 341 15.26 -0.71 3.66
CA VAL A 341 15.20 -1.38 4.96
C VAL A 341 16.17 -2.55 4.99
N THR A 342 16.53 -3.02 6.19
CA THR A 342 17.48 -4.13 6.36
C THR A 342 16.88 -5.51 6.11
N TYR A 343 15.58 -5.59 5.81
CA TYR A 343 14.91 -6.81 5.36
C TYR A 343 14.39 -6.58 3.93
N ASN A 344 14.47 -7.60 3.09
CA ASN A 344 14.05 -7.49 1.69
C ASN A 344 12.88 -8.39 1.33
N GLY A 345 12.20 -8.93 2.33
CA GLY A 345 11.03 -9.75 2.11
C GLY A 345 10.27 -10.05 3.39
N ARG A 346 9.13 -10.71 3.24
CA ARG A 346 8.32 -11.15 4.36
C ARG A 346 7.51 -12.39 3.99
N LYS A 347 7.34 -13.28 4.97
CA LYS A 347 6.37 -14.37 4.91
C LYS A 347 5.37 -14.25 6.05
N THR A 348 4.14 -14.62 5.80
CA THR A 348 3.05 -14.60 6.79
C THR A 348 2.22 -15.87 6.70
N HIS A 349 1.69 -16.31 7.83
CA HIS A 349 0.74 -17.42 7.95
C HIS A 349 -0.43 -16.94 8.80
N ALA A 350 -1.63 -17.27 8.40
CA ALA A 350 -2.85 -17.02 9.17
C ALA A 350 -3.79 -18.21 9.05
N LEU A 351 -4.43 -18.57 10.14
CA LEU A 351 -5.55 -19.53 10.18
C LEU A 351 -6.65 -18.92 11.04
N ASP A 352 -7.74 -18.59 10.41
CA ASP A 352 -8.95 -18.13 11.08
C ASP A 352 -10.07 -19.15 10.86
N ALA A 353 -10.88 -19.39 11.90
CA ALA A 353 -12.02 -20.30 11.85
C ALA A 353 -13.21 -19.73 12.61
N ASN A 354 -14.41 -20.03 12.13
CA ASN A 354 -15.66 -19.55 12.72
C ASN A 354 -16.64 -20.69 12.87
N LEU A 355 -17.31 -20.74 13.99
CA LEU A 355 -18.44 -21.63 14.21
C LEU A 355 -19.72 -20.79 14.38
N THR A 356 -20.67 -20.97 13.47
CA THR A 356 -21.96 -20.27 13.49
C THR A 356 -23.08 -21.25 13.81
N ALA A 357 -23.90 -20.91 14.81
CA ALA A 357 -25.12 -21.61 15.18
C ALA A 357 -26.31 -20.70 14.90
N THR A 358 -27.21 -21.12 13.99
CA THR A 358 -28.42 -20.38 13.65
C THR A 358 -29.63 -21.21 14.08
N THR A 359 -30.38 -20.67 15.05
CA THR A 359 -31.58 -21.28 15.63
C THR A 359 -32.84 -20.56 15.16
N HIS A 360 -33.76 -21.29 14.57
CA HIS A 360 -35.06 -20.78 14.18
C HIS A 360 -36.12 -21.14 15.25
N VAL A 361 -36.83 -20.14 15.74
CA VAL A 361 -37.93 -20.31 16.70
C VAL A 361 -39.24 -19.84 16.06
N PRO A 362 -39.91 -20.65 15.22
CA PRO A 362 -41.08 -20.21 14.44
C PRO A 362 -42.25 -19.80 15.31
N ALA A 363 -42.45 -20.46 16.46
CA ALA A 363 -43.55 -20.13 17.39
C ALA A 363 -43.62 -18.65 17.77
N ILE A 364 -42.49 -17.99 17.81
CA ILE A 364 -42.35 -16.56 18.10
C ILE A 364 -41.74 -15.77 16.97
N ARG A 365 -41.60 -16.36 15.76
CA ARG A 365 -41.00 -15.73 14.57
C ARG A 365 -39.66 -15.08 14.89
N MET A 366 -38.76 -15.85 15.49
CA MET A 366 -37.43 -15.37 15.90
C MET A 366 -36.32 -16.23 15.33
N ILE A 367 -35.22 -15.58 14.96
CA ILE A 367 -33.96 -16.21 14.54
C ILE A 367 -32.86 -15.72 15.48
N VAL A 368 -32.12 -16.65 16.05
CA VAL A 368 -30.96 -16.38 16.90
C VAL A 368 -29.73 -16.93 16.21
N THR A 369 -28.72 -16.10 15.99
CA THR A 369 -27.44 -16.50 15.42
C THR A 369 -26.33 -16.19 16.42
N LEU A 370 -25.60 -17.22 16.81
CA LEU A 370 -24.37 -17.14 17.58
C LEU A 370 -23.20 -17.45 16.65
N ARG A 371 -22.18 -16.59 16.59
CA ARG A 371 -20.95 -16.81 15.85
C ARG A 371 -19.76 -16.71 16.79
N LEU A 372 -19.00 -17.79 16.88
CA LEU A 372 -17.70 -17.85 17.56
C LEU A 372 -16.62 -17.67 16.51
N GLU A 373 -15.72 -16.73 16.73
CA GLU A 373 -14.59 -16.42 15.85
C GLU A 373 -13.30 -16.76 16.56
N ALA A 374 -12.40 -17.42 15.84
CA ALA A 374 -11.10 -17.85 16.36
C ALA A 374 -9.99 -17.46 15.38
N SER A 375 -8.99 -16.71 15.82
CA SER A 375 -7.71 -16.59 15.12
C SER A 375 -6.75 -17.59 15.76
N LEU A 376 -6.52 -18.71 15.05
CA LEU A 376 -5.77 -19.86 15.57
C LEU A 376 -4.28 -19.77 15.28
N VAL A 377 -3.92 -19.19 14.14
CA VAL A 377 -2.52 -18.97 13.75
C VAL A 377 -2.38 -17.56 13.22
N LYS A 378 -1.42 -16.83 13.74
CA LYS A 378 -1.00 -15.52 13.22
C LYS A 378 0.51 -15.45 13.36
N ARG A 379 1.22 -15.66 12.24
CA ARG A 379 2.69 -15.77 12.20
C ARG A 379 3.23 -14.87 11.11
N SER A 380 4.40 -14.28 11.34
CA SER A 380 5.13 -13.53 10.32
C SER A 380 6.63 -13.62 10.58
N GLN A 381 7.43 -13.40 9.53
CA GLN A 381 8.87 -13.31 9.64
C GLN A 381 9.39 -12.39 8.54
N ASN A 382 10.25 -11.44 8.88
CA ASN A 382 11.01 -10.67 7.92
C ASN A 382 12.13 -11.54 7.34
N LEU A 383 12.42 -11.33 6.05
CA LEU A 383 13.42 -12.08 5.32
C LEU A 383 14.55 -11.14 4.87
N SER A 384 15.75 -11.69 4.78
CA SER A 384 16.92 -11.03 4.21
C SER A 384 17.54 -11.99 3.20
N GLU A 385 16.92 -12.06 2.00
CA GLU A 385 17.32 -12.99 0.92
C GLU A 385 18.00 -12.19 -0.20
N TYR A 386 19.30 -11.99 -0.08
CA TYR A 386 20.13 -11.31 -1.06
C TYR A 386 20.84 -12.35 -1.93
N ASP A 387 20.50 -12.47 -3.20
CA ASP A 387 20.99 -13.48 -4.15
C ASP A 387 22.52 -13.55 -4.24
N GLY A 388 23.14 -14.38 -3.38
CA GLY A 388 24.57 -14.65 -3.37
C GLY A 388 25.48 -13.44 -3.14
N ARG A 389 24.93 -12.31 -2.75
CA ARG A 389 25.64 -11.07 -2.44
C ARG A 389 25.59 -10.83 -0.94
N GLU A 390 26.74 -10.65 -0.32
CA GLU A 390 26.86 -10.32 1.10
C GLU A 390 26.65 -8.82 1.34
N TYR A 391 25.42 -8.33 1.10
CA TYR A 391 25.06 -6.97 1.50
C TYR A 391 24.44 -6.90 2.89
N ALA A 392 24.07 -8.06 3.46
CA ALA A 392 23.59 -8.18 4.81
C ALA A 392 24.62 -8.89 5.68
N PHE A 393 24.88 -8.35 6.86
CA PHE A 393 25.82 -8.88 7.84
C PHE A 393 25.10 -9.01 9.19
N ASN A 394 25.43 -10.06 9.95
CA ASN A 394 25.17 -10.04 11.38
C ASN A 394 26.07 -9.01 12.05
N VAL A 395 25.63 -8.48 13.18
CA VAL A 395 26.38 -7.52 13.97
C VAL A 395 26.50 -8.02 15.42
N ASP A 396 27.58 -7.63 16.09
CA ASP A 396 27.78 -7.85 17.51
C ASP A 396 26.90 -6.90 18.38
N GLU A 397 27.09 -6.96 19.71
CA GLU A 397 26.36 -6.11 20.66
C GLU A 397 26.60 -4.61 20.43
N ASP A 398 27.77 -4.24 19.93
CA ASP A 398 28.14 -2.88 19.57
C ASP A 398 27.68 -2.49 18.16
N ARG A 399 26.95 -3.38 17.47
CA ARG A 399 26.45 -3.22 16.09
C ARG A 399 27.54 -3.17 15.02
N ASN A 400 28.68 -3.82 15.25
CA ASN A 400 29.68 -4.00 14.22
C ASN A 400 29.40 -5.26 13.41
N PRO A 401 29.56 -5.24 12.07
CA PRO A 401 29.35 -6.42 11.23
C PRO A 401 30.28 -7.58 11.64
N THR A 402 29.71 -8.77 11.89
CA THR A 402 30.46 -9.97 12.30
C THR A 402 30.32 -11.14 11.32
N GLY A 403 29.35 -11.09 10.39
CA GLY A 403 28.97 -12.25 9.57
C GLY A 403 28.08 -13.25 10.32
N GLY A 404 27.78 -14.39 9.70
CA GLY A 404 26.93 -15.44 10.26
C GLY A 404 25.46 -15.38 9.81
N SER A 405 24.58 -16.20 10.44
CA SER A 405 23.16 -16.23 10.11
C SER A 405 22.36 -15.19 10.87
N ILE A 406 21.57 -14.37 10.16
CA ILE A 406 20.67 -13.39 10.77
C ILE A 406 19.43 -14.03 11.44
N TYR A 407 19.25 -15.34 11.26
CA TYR A 407 18.13 -16.10 11.83
C TYR A 407 18.50 -16.87 13.10
N ASP A 408 19.72 -16.68 13.63
CA ASP A 408 20.21 -17.33 14.83
C ASP A 408 19.79 -16.58 16.09
N GLY A 409 18.48 -16.46 16.31
CA GLY A 409 17.97 -15.82 17.52
C GLY A 409 18.05 -14.30 17.53
N ASN A 410 18.83 -13.68 18.37
CA ASN A 410 18.88 -12.23 18.60
C ASN A 410 19.91 -11.50 17.74
N SER A 411 20.02 -11.86 16.47
CA SER A 411 21.00 -11.25 15.57
C SER A 411 20.53 -9.92 14.98
N TYR A 412 21.43 -8.96 14.93
CA TYR A 412 21.25 -7.71 14.18
C TYR A 412 21.71 -7.89 12.75
N THR A 413 21.22 -7.04 11.85
CA THR A 413 21.64 -7.02 10.46
C THR A 413 22.04 -5.62 10.03
N ALA A 414 23.11 -5.52 9.24
CA ALA A 414 23.53 -4.31 8.57
C ALA A 414 23.61 -4.56 7.06
N ILE A 415 23.29 -3.55 6.26
CA ILE A 415 23.42 -3.57 4.80
C ILE A 415 24.17 -2.35 4.29
N TRP A 416 24.99 -2.56 3.27
CA TRP A 416 25.69 -1.53 2.54
C TRP A 416 25.05 -1.30 1.16
N PRO A 417 25.18 -0.08 0.59
CA PRO A 417 24.78 0.14 -0.79
C PRO A 417 25.71 -0.61 -1.78
N VAL A 418 25.23 -0.82 -2.99
CA VAL A 418 26.02 -1.35 -4.12
C VAL A 418 26.62 -0.24 -4.97
N ALA A 419 26.01 0.95 -4.90
CA ALA A 419 26.46 2.16 -5.58
C ALA A 419 26.04 3.39 -4.78
N TYR A 420 26.56 4.54 -5.13
CA TYR A 420 26.14 5.83 -4.59
C TYR A 420 26.09 6.90 -5.69
N LEU A 421 25.29 7.94 -5.45
CA LEU A 421 25.30 9.16 -6.25
C LEU A 421 26.03 10.24 -5.48
N ASP A 422 26.86 11.01 -6.20
CA ASP A 422 27.47 12.23 -5.70
C ASP A 422 26.56 13.46 -5.93
N LEU A 423 26.96 14.63 -5.43
CA LEU A 423 26.20 15.88 -5.56
C LEU A 423 26.09 16.39 -7.01
N ASP A 424 26.80 15.82 -7.96
CA ASP A 424 26.67 16.11 -9.38
C ASP A 424 25.73 15.11 -10.09
N GLY A 425 25.23 14.10 -9.35
CA GLY A 425 24.32 13.08 -9.86
C GLY A 425 25.04 11.91 -10.52
N ASN A 426 26.36 11.84 -10.44
CA ASN A 426 27.11 10.72 -11.02
C ASN A 426 26.98 9.49 -10.12
N ARG A 427 26.76 8.34 -10.76
CA ARG A 427 26.72 7.04 -10.09
C ARG A 427 28.10 6.42 -10.02
N HIS A 428 28.49 6.06 -8.82
CA HIS A 428 29.76 5.40 -8.52
C HIS A 428 29.52 4.02 -7.89
N PRO A 429 30.37 3.02 -8.16
CA PRO A 429 30.31 1.74 -7.45
C PRO A 429 30.69 1.94 -5.99
N PHE A 430 29.99 1.23 -5.09
CA PHE A 430 30.33 1.19 -3.68
C PHE A 430 31.22 -0.03 -3.41
N THR A 431 32.44 0.19 -2.95
CA THR A 431 33.49 -0.83 -2.78
C THR A 431 33.98 -0.87 -1.33
N ASP A 432 34.91 -1.78 -1.02
CA ASP A 432 35.53 -1.84 0.29
C ASP A 432 36.28 -0.56 0.69
N ALA A 433 36.69 0.24 -0.27
CA ALA A 433 37.27 1.56 0.00
C ALA A 433 36.26 2.48 0.69
N GLN A 434 35.04 2.53 0.19
CA GLN A 434 33.97 3.33 0.77
C GLN A 434 33.47 2.76 2.11
N LYS A 435 33.45 1.43 2.27
CA LYS A 435 33.08 0.80 3.56
C LYS A 435 34.01 1.23 4.70
N ASN A 436 35.29 1.40 4.41
CA ASN A 436 36.32 1.77 5.37
C ASN A 436 36.49 3.28 5.53
N ASP A 437 35.81 4.10 4.72
CA ASP A 437 35.85 5.56 4.78
C ASP A 437 34.74 6.09 5.69
N PRO A 438 35.07 6.80 6.80
CA PRO A 438 34.09 7.38 7.69
C PRO A 438 33.08 8.33 7.01
N ALA A 439 33.46 8.95 5.89
CA ALA A 439 32.58 9.83 5.11
C ALA A 439 31.31 9.10 4.60
N PHE A 440 31.37 7.79 4.44
CA PHE A 440 30.25 6.96 3.96
C PHE A 440 29.51 6.21 5.09
N SER A 441 29.91 6.37 6.34
CA SER A 441 29.36 5.62 7.48
C SER A 441 27.84 5.75 7.63
N SER A 442 27.26 6.89 7.26
CA SER A 442 25.82 7.13 7.28
C SER A 442 25.02 6.31 6.25
N LEU A 443 25.70 5.68 5.29
CA LEU A 443 25.09 4.76 4.33
C LEU A 443 25.06 3.31 4.82
N LEU A 444 25.67 2.98 5.96
CA LEU A 444 25.50 1.69 6.60
C LEU A 444 24.15 1.68 7.32
N LEU A 445 23.18 0.94 6.81
CA LEU A 445 21.88 0.75 7.45
C LEU A 445 21.91 -0.47 8.36
N ARG A 446 21.42 -0.31 9.59
CA ARG A 446 21.40 -1.35 10.62
C ARG A 446 20.00 -1.58 11.12
N SER A 447 19.62 -2.83 11.38
CA SER A 447 18.37 -3.11 12.09
C SER A 447 18.43 -2.56 13.50
N GLY A 448 17.32 -1.93 13.94
CA GLY A 448 17.23 -1.31 15.25
C GLY A 448 17.04 -2.28 16.40
N ASN A 449 16.59 -3.51 16.11
CA ASN A 449 16.17 -4.48 17.12
C ASN A 449 16.74 -5.87 16.81
N ALA A 450 17.24 -6.56 17.85
CA ALA A 450 17.79 -7.91 17.75
C ALA A 450 16.77 -8.94 17.23
N TYR A 451 15.48 -8.73 17.49
CA TYR A 451 14.41 -9.63 17.08
C TYR A 451 13.86 -9.38 15.67
N SER A 452 14.46 -8.48 14.87
CA SER A 452 13.92 -8.07 13.55
C SER A 452 13.69 -9.22 12.58
N PHE A 453 14.47 -10.30 12.68
CA PHE A 453 14.40 -11.47 11.80
C PHE A 453 13.85 -12.72 12.49
N ASN A 454 13.51 -12.64 13.77
CA ASN A 454 12.89 -13.74 14.50
C ASN A 454 11.50 -14.01 13.92
N GLY A 455 11.10 -15.28 13.96
CA GLY A 455 9.72 -15.65 13.68
C GLY A 455 8.80 -15.00 14.71
N ASP A 456 7.93 -14.12 14.26
CA ASP A 456 6.94 -13.47 15.12
C ASP A 456 5.58 -14.16 15.01
N GLY A 457 4.75 -13.97 16.03
CA GLY A 457 3.40 -14.47 16.06
C GLY A 457 2.73 -14.21 17.40
N TYR A 458 1.49 -14.68 17.49
CA TYR A 458 0.65 -14.47 18.66
C TYR A 458 -0.09 -15.75 19.02
N ASP A 459 -0.39 -15.92 20.31
CA ASP A 459 -1.27 -16.98 20.78
C ASP A 459 -2.68 -16.85 20.20
N PRO A 460 -3.43 -17.96 20.09
CA PRO A 460 -4.80 -17.93 19.63
C PRO A 460 -5.68 -17.01 20.48
N TYR A 461 -6.60 -16.29 19.82
CA TYR A 461 -7.59 -15.45 20.48
C TYR A 461 -8.96 -15.65 19.85
N PHE A 462 -9.99 -15.35 20.64
CA PHE A 462 -11.37 -15.68 20.33
C PHE A 462 -12.30 -14.49 20.61
N SER A 463 -13.39 -14.40 19.83
CA SER A 463 -14.51 -13.50 20.12
C SER A 463 -15.83 -14.19 19.82
N ALA A 464 -16.93 -13.63 20.35
CA ALA A 464 -18.26 -14.16 20.12
C ALA A 464 -19.24 -13.04 19.78
N ASN A 465 -20.03 -13.26 18.73
CA ASN A 465 -21.02 -12.33 18.21
C ASN A 465 -22.42 -12.95 18.30
N LEU A 466 -23.41 -12.14 18.66
CA LEU A 466 -24.81 -12.54 18.78
C LEU A 466 -25.70 -11.67 17.89
N SER A 467 -26.62 -12.29 17.18
CA SER A 467 -27.67 -11.58 16.45
C SER A 467 -29.00 -12.23 16.73
N ILE A 468 -30.01 -11.43 17.05
CA ILE A 468 -31.37 -11.87 17.29
C ILE A 468 -32.30 -11.05 16.40
N THR A 469 -33.03 -11.71 15.52
CA THR A 469 -34.02 -11.08 14.65
C THR A 469 -35.41 -11.56 15.03
N LYS A 470 -36.33 -10.63 15.32
CA LYS A 470 -37.71 -10.85 15.61
C LYS A 470 -38.60 -10.25 14.52
N GLU A 471 -39.45 -11.06 13.92
CA GLU A 471 -40.48 -10.58 13.01
C GLU A 471 -41.78 -10.27 13.78
N ILE A 472 -42.37 -9.11 13.53
CA ILE A 472 -43.64 -8.64 14.10
C ILE A 472 -44.63 -8.48 12.96
N GLY A 473 -45.58 -9.40 12.85
CA GLY A 473 -46.43 -9.48 11.67
C GLY A 473 -45.61 -9.74 10.41
N ASP A 474 -46.10 -9.26 9.27
CA ASP A 474 -45.45 -9.46 7.97
C ASP A 474 -44.68 -8.22 7.49
N HIS A 475 -44.83 -7.12 8.21
CA HIS A 475 -44.33 -5.81 7.82
C HIS A 475 -43.14 -5.30 8.62
N VAL A 476 -42.86 -5.81 9.78
CA VAL A 476 -41.80 -5.29 10.65
C VAL A 476 -40.86 -6.39 11.07
N SER A 477 -39.56 -6.15 10.95
CA SER A 477 -38.55 -6.97 11.60
C SER A 477 -37.61 -6.10 12.44
N ILE A 478 -37.28 -6.58 13.63
CA ILE A 478 -36.34 -5.94 14.55
C ILE A 478 -35.17 -6.88 14.75
N SER A 479 -33.97 -6.41 14.46
CA SER A 479 -32.72 -7.16 14.64
C SER A 479 -31.86 -6.46 15.68
N PHE A 480 -31.56 -7.15 16.74
CA PHE A 480 -30.55 -6.78 17.72
C PHE A 480 -29.25 -7.51 17.34
N TYR A 481 -28.12 -6.84 17.44
CA TYR A 481 -26.80 -7.46 17.29
C TYR A 481 -25.84 -6.98 18.38
N ALA A 482 -24.97 -7.87 18.81
CA ALA A 482 -23.91 -7.61 19.78
C ALA A 482 -22.62 -8.28 19.31
N ASN A 483 -21.61 -7.49 19.03
CA ASN A 483 -20.29 -7.97 18.62
C ASN A 483 -19.37 -8.03 19.83
N ASN A 484 -18.58 -9.10 19.88
CA ASN A 484 -17.75 -9.43 21.03
C ASN A 484 -18.54 -9.30 22.36
N PHE A 485 -19.73 -9.90 22.42
CA PHE A 485 -20.63 -9.77 23.57
C PHE A 485 -20.05 -10.35 24.87
N THR A 486 -19.06 -11.22 24.76
CA THR A 486 -18.27 -11.73 25.89
C THR A 486 -17.25 -10.70 26.40
N ASN A 487 -17.09 -9.58 25.69
CA ASN A 487 -16.06 -8.57 25.93
C ASN A 487 -14.65 -9.19 26.09
N SER A 488 -14.38 -10.22 25.29
CA SER A 488 -13.08 -10.90 25.29
C SER A 488 -12.03 -10.00 24.65
N ARG A 489 -11.12 -9.47 25.46
CA ARG A 489 -10.03 -8.58 25.02
C ARG A 489 -8.69 -9.06 25.60
N PRO A 490 -8.24 -10.26 25.21
CA PRO A 490 -6.97 -10.77 25.72
C PRO A 490 -5.80 -9.92 25.20
N PHE A 491 -4.87 -9.62 26.09
CA PHE A 491 -3.56 -9.12 25.71
C PHE A 491 -2.69 -10.31 25.23
N VAL A 492 -2.45 -10.39 23.94
CA VAL A 492 -1.58 -11.41 23.36
C VAL A 492 -0.19 -10.82 23.09
N ALA A 493 0.85 -11.54 23.50
CA ALA A 493 2.22 -11.08 23.34
C ALA A 493 2.79 -11.52 22.00
N SER A 494 3.51 -10.61 21.32
CA SER A 494 4.36 -10.95 20.19
C SER A 494 5.47 -11.91 20.62
N TYR A 495 5.68 -12.99 19.89
CA TYR A 495 6.74 -13.97 20.20
C TYR A 495 8.14 -13.40 20.02
N ALA A 496 8.31 -12.49 19.07
CA ALA A 496 9.60 -11.89 18.78
C ALA A 496 9.95 -10.78 19.77
N SER A 497 9.00 -9.89 20.08
CA SER A 497 9.28 -8.66 20.85
C SER A 497 8.72 -8.67 22.27
N GLY A 498 7.78 -9.57 22.59
CA GLY A 498 7.04 -9.56 23.84
C GLY A 498 6.01 -8.42 23.99
N VAL A 499 5.89 -7.54 22.99
CA VAL A 499 4.91 -6.45 23.00
C VAL A 499 3.50 -7.04 23.01
N LYS A 500 2.68 -6.58 23.95
CA LYS A 500 1.30 -7.03 24.10
C LYS A 500 0.35 -6.16 23.30
N VAL A 501 -0.54 -6.79 22.54
CA VAL A 501 -1.56 -6.13 21.72
C VAL A 501 -2.93 -6.78 21.94
N VAL A 502 -3.99 -6.06 21.63
CA VAL A 502 -5.38 -6.55 21.63
C VAL A 502 -5.89 -6.51 20.19
N PHE A 503 -6.28 -7.66 19.64
CA PHE A 503 -6.81 -7.77 18.28
C PHE A 503 -8.34 -7.81 18.22
N THR A 504 -8.99 -8.22 19.30
CA THR A 504 -10.46 -8.28 19.35
C THR A 504 -11.06 -6.88 19.46
N PRO A 505 -12.17 -6.59 18.75
CA PRO A 505 -12.83 -5.31 18.85
C PRO A 505 -13.42 -5.10 20.25
N ASP A 506 -13.73 -3.86 20.59
CA ASP A 506 -14.53 -3.55 21.77
C ASP A 506 -15.93 -4.16 21.64
N PHE A 507 -16.55 -4.46 22.79
CA PHE A 507 -17.95 -4.80 22.80
C PHE A 507 -18.78 -3.63 22.27
N TYR A 508 -19.62 -3.91 21.28
CA TYR A 508 -20.61 -2.97 20.81
C TYR A 508 -21.88 -3.67 20.38
N TYR A 509 -23.00 -2.97 20.47
CA TYR A 509 -24.32 -3.50 20.11
C TYR A 509 -25.13 -2.46 19.36
N GLY A 510 -26.15 -2.92 18.66
CA GLY A 510 -27.06 -2.05 17.94
C GLY A 510 -28.41 -2.72 17.66
N LEU A 511 -29.31 -1.90 17.17
CA LEU A 511 -30.66 -2.30 16.78
C LEU A 511 -30.98 -1.80 15.38
N THR A 512 -31.52 -2.69 14.54
CA THR A 512 -32.04 -2.34 13.21
C THR A 512 -33.50 -2.65 13.13
N VAL A 513 -34.33 -1.70 12.72
CA VAL A 513 -35.75 -1.89 12.41
C VAL A 513 -35.92 -1.81 10.90
N ARG A 514 -36.51 -2.84 10.30
CA ARG A 514 -36.82 -2.91 8.86
C ARG A 514 -38.34 -2.93 8.70
N LEU A 515 -38.83 -2.04 7.88
CA LEU A 515 -40.22 -2.00 7.45
C LEU A 515 -40.33 -2.57 6.02
N LYS A 516 -41.32 -3.42 5.80
CA LYS A 516 -41.68 -3.99 4.49
C LYS A 516 -43.04 -3.42 4.09
N PHE A 517 -43.10 -2.73 2.99
CA PHE A 517 -44.31 -2.14 2.42
C PHE A 517 -44.87 -2.99 1.31
#